data_7edc213d9d5da90965683f98b3307b1c
#
_entry.id   7edc213d9d5da90965683f98b3307b1c
#
_cell.length_a   1.000
_cell.length_b   1.000
_cell.length_c   1.000
_cell.angle_alpha   90.00
_cell.angle_beta   90.00
_cell.angle_gamma   90.00
#
_symmetry.space_group_name_H-M   'P 1'
#
loop_
_entity.id
_entity.type
_entity.pdbx_description
1 polymer ?
#
loop_
_entity_poly.entity_id
_entity_poly.type
_entity_poly.pdbx_seq_one_letter_code
_entity_poly.pdbx_strand_id
1 'polypeptide(L)'
;MRDLTFFTTNPTKLAHARYIAEGRHIRIKGFRQQTYHAEYVEPRLQSRDAILKASYESAKGQILKAGFSDAIHPFILEDTSVRINALSRDNEEVPGVDIKYWMEGRTFASLDALLRAAGNDRGAMVRSDVLLHIPSSYRNAWGVQEPFIVFTGEQRGLIVEAEHNFDPNPVYPWLDNRSFNKWFAPEGSSAPLGSLPIVVADKVDFRRKSFEQLFDFLADRGYLSVPVAQMQLQLDRKPNIILCGYTCSGKTTASQHLARSFGYLHVEASDFMHLSYYHRHGYQGPTPIGDFAERALAQKPTIAAEKVVEYLLKNLAEPIVISGFRSPEEIAFLEEEMKIYGKHFEPRFVFADEQTRFERLRVRARPGDDLTSVEFRARDLQQDRMGLKQIYQSPDVLKLENNDTLNCYLEHIDRLVGKDIGREIDIDSSLASLAVTTNVGLQDAILIALLSVWKNDEARQFHTTTEVSSLIATVFPAIRPKHKDNVSRYFNQDYYAYYEISSSANGDTRKYRLSNTGYGMAIRALRVILKLQDR
;
A
#
# COMPACT_ATOMS: atom_id res chain seq x y z
N MET A 1 -15.13 2.06 -3.93
CA MET A 1 -14.55 1.10 -2.97
C MET A 1 -15.20 1.34 -1.61
N ARG A 2 -15.70 0.30 -0.95
CA ARG A 2 -16.32 0.38 0.38
C ARG A 2 -15.27 0.22 1.46
N ASP A 3 -15.43 0.93 2.57
CA ASP A 3 -14.56 0.80 3.73
C ASP A 3 -15.15 -0.22 4.71
N LEU A 4 -14.30 -1.12 5.23
CA LEU A 4 -14.64 -2.04 6.30
C LEU A 4 -13.63 -1.86 7.44
N THR A 5 -14.13 -1.52 8.63
CA THR A 5 -13.28 -1.28 9.81
C THR A 5 -12.90 -2.61 10.46
N PHE A 6 -11.62 -2.85 10.67
CA PHE A 6 -11.11 -4.02 11.36
C PHE A 6 -10.59 -3.64 12.75
N PHE A 7 -11.22 -4.18 13.77
CA PHE A 7 -10.79 -4.05 15.16
C PHE A 7 -9.74 -5.10 15.46
N THR A 8 -8.50 -4.69 15.47
CA THR A 8 -7.35 -5.52 15.85
C THR A 8 -6.21 -4.64 16.36
N THR A 9 -5.50 -5.13 17.36
CA THR A 9 -4.26 -4.53 17.85
C THR A 9 -3.03 -5.09 17.11
N ASN A 10 -3.21 -6.18 16.35
CA ASN A 10 -2.13 -6.88 15.67
C ASN A 10 -1.94 -6.37 14.23
N PRO A 11 -0.82 -5.66 13.93
CA PRO A 11 -0.55 -5.13 12.59
C PRO A 11 -0.39 -6.24 11.53
N THR A 12 0.07 -7.42 11.93
CA THR A 12 0.22 -8.56 11.02
C THR A 12 -1.13 -9.11 10.58
N LYS A 13 -2.12 -9.20 11.49
CA LYS A 13 -3.50 -9.58 11.14
C LYS A 13 -4.11 -8.56 10.17
N LEU A 14 -3.89 -7.26 10.40
CA LEU A 14 -4.39 -6.21 9.51
C LEU A 14 -3.75 -6.27 8.12
N ALA A 15 -2.43 -6.49 8.04
CA ALA A 15 -1.73 -6.65 6.78
C ALA A 15 -2.22 -7.87 6.00
N HIS A 16 -2.45 -8.98 6.69
CA HIS A 16 -2.98 -10.21 6.08
C HIS A 16 -4.40 -10.03 5.56
N ALA A 17 -5.29 -9.41 6.35
CA ALA A 17 -6.66 -9.11 5.92
C ALA A 17 -6.69 -8.21 4.67
N ARG A 18 -5.81 -7.23 4.60
CA ARG A 18 -5.66 -6.36 3.42
C ARG A 18 -5.19 -7.14 2.19
N TYR A 19 -4.23 -8.04 2.37
CA TYR A 19 -3.76 -8.91 1.31
C TYR A 19 -4.88 -9.81 0.76
N ILE A 20 -5.68 -10.42 1.63
CA ILE A 20 -6.82 -11.26 1.20
C ILE A 20 -7.92 -10.43 0.52
N ALA A 21 -8.05 -9.15 0.90
CA ALA A 21 -9.02 -8.21 0.32
C ALA A 21 -8.61 -7.64 -1.05
N GLU A 22 -7.37 -7.88 -1.50
CA GLU A 22 -6.89 -7.40 -2.80
C GLU A 22 -7.79 -7.88 -3.94
N GLY A 23 -8.11 -6.98 -4.90
CA GLY A 23 -9.02 -7.28 -6.02
C GLY A 23 -10.52 -7.35 -5.67
N ARG A 24 -10.92 -7.24 -4.41
CA ARG A 24 -12.33 -7.40 -3.97
C ARG A 24 -13.11 -6.10 -3.80
N HIS A 25 -12.61 -4.97 -4.30
CA HIS A 25 -13.24 -3.64 -4.21
C HIS A 25 -13.63 -3.20 -2.79
N ILE A 26 -12.95 -3.74 -1.78
CA ILE A 26 -13.11 -3.38 -0.38
C ILE A 26 -11.78 -2.87 0.19
N ARG A 27 -11.85 -1.91 1.07
CA ARG A 27 -10.69 -1.38 1.79
C ARG A 27 -10.79 -1.71 3.27
N ILE A 28 -9.85 -2.51 3.77
CA ILE A 28 -9.77 -2.83 5.20
C ILE A 28 -9.03 -1.72 5.94
N LYS A 29 -9.72 -1.03 6.83
CA LYS A 29 -9.15 0.03 7.69
C LYS A 29 -9.01 -0.47 9.11
N GLY A 30 -7.81 -0.38 9.69
CA GLY A 30 -7.63 -0.60 11.12
C GLY A 30 -8.34 0.49 11.93
N PHE A 31 -8.99 0.10 13.03
CA PHE A 31 -9.74 1.04 13.86
C PHE A 31 -8.86 2.21 14.37
N ARG A 32 -7.64 1.94 14.82
CA ARG A 32 -6.69 2.97 15.27
C ARG A 32 -6.32 4.01 14.22
N GLN A 33 -6.46 3.69 12.94
CA GLN A 33 -6.18 4.62 11.84
C GLN A 33 -7.32 5.62 11.61
N GLN A 34 -8.51 5.35 12.16
CA GLN A 34 -9.69 6.19 12.00
C GLN A 34 -9.93 7.10 13.20
N THR A 35 -9.42 6.73 14.37
CA THR A 35 -9.78 7.41 15.64
C THR A 35 -8.57 7.63 16.52
N TYR A 36 -8.31 8.90 16.82
CA TYR A 36 -7.14 9.32 17.59
C TYR A 36 -7.26 9.02 19.11
N HIS A 37 -8.47 8.85 19.64
CA HIS A 37 -8.72 8.81 21.09
C HIS A 37 -9.38 7.53 21.61
N ALA A 38 -9.63 6.54 20.76
CA ALA A 38 -10.26 5.30 21.20
C ALA A 38 -9.28 4.12 21.09
N GLU A 39 -8.98 3.48 22.21
CA GLU A 39 -8.19 2.26 22.26
C GLU A 39 -9.11 1.05 22.32
N TYR A 40 -8.95 0.15 21.35
CA TYR A 40 -9.54 -1.17 21.41
C TYR A 40 -8.67 -2.07 22.28
N VAL A 41 -9.28 -2.62 23.32
CA VAL A 41 -8.63 -3.60 24.20
C VAL A 41 -9.26 -4.96 23.94
N GLU A 42 -8.44 -5.91 23.52
CA GLU A 42 -8.87 -7.29 23.33
C GLU A 42 -9.14 -7.94 24.70
N PRO A 43 -10.36 -8.44 24.96
CA PRO A 43 -10.67 -9.13 26.20
C PRO A 43 -9.89 -10.46 26.29
N ARG A 44 -9.62 -10.94 27.50
CA ARG A 44 -8.98 -12.23 27.74
C ARG A 44 -10.01 -13.20 28.33
N LEU A 45 -10.44 -14.14 27.53
CA LEU A 45 -11.39 -15.20 27.91
C LEU A 45 -10.95 -16.52 27.30
N GLN A 46 -11.26 -17.64 27.94
CA GLN A 46 -10.82 -18.98 27.46
C GLN A 46 -11.76 -19.59 26.42
N SER A 47 -13.02 -19.18 26.42
CA SER A 47 -14.02 -19.71 25.46
C SER A 47 -14.05 -18.85 24.19
N ARG A 48 -14.04 -19.50 23.02
CA ARG A 48 -14.17 -18.85 21.71
C ARG A 48 -15.41 -17.97 21.61
N ASP A 49 -16.57 -18.49 21.98
CA ASP A 49 -17.83 -17.74 21.92
C ASP A 49 -17.84 -16.55 22.89
N ALA A 50 -17.28 -16.75 24.07
CA ALA A 50 -17.20 -15.68 25.08
C ALA A 50 -16.27 -14.55 24.64
N ILE A 51 -15.10 -14.88 24.07
CA ILE A 51 -14.14 -13.86 23.59
C ILE A 51 -14.71 -13.09 22.42
N LEU A 52 -15.36 -13.76 21.45
CA LEU A 52 -15.99 -13.09 20.30
C LEU A 52 -17.11 -12.14 20.74
N LYS A 53 -18.00 -12.57 21.66
CA LYS A 53 -19.06 -11.71 22.20
C LYS A 53 -18.49 -10.50 22.96
N ALA A 54 -17.52 -10.72 23.85
CA ALA A 54 -16.92 -9.64 24.63
C ALA A 54 -16.15 -8.66 23.72
N SER A 55 -15.42 -9.17 22.72
CA SER A 55 -14.74 -8.36 21.71
C SER A 55 -15.73 -7.55 20.86
N TYR A 56 -16.87 -8.15 20.52
CA TYR A 56 -17.94 -7.48 19.78
C TYR A 56 -18.53 -6.31 20.58
N GLU A 57 -18.89 -6.51 21.84
CA GLU A 57 -19.42 -5.42 22.69
C GLU A 57 -18.38 -4.32 22.94
N SER A 58 -17.11 -4.70 23.12
CA SER A 58 -16.00 -3.74 23.23
C SER A 58 -15.86 -2.90 21.94
N ALA A 59 -15.84 -3.53 20.77
CA ALA A 59 -15.72 -2.85 19.48
C ALA A 59 -16.92 -1.92 19.22
N LYS A 60 -18.13 -2.37 19.52
CA LYS A 60 -19.35 -1.58 19.41
C LYS A 60 -19.31 -0.34 20.32
N GLY A 61 -18.86 -0.49 21.55
CA GLY A 61 -18.65 0.64 22.47
C GLY A 61 -17.61 1.63 21.95
N GLN A 62 -16.55 1.15 21.31
CA GLN A 62 -15.49 2.01 20.75
C GLN A 62 -15.95 2.77 19.51
N ILE A 63 -16.73 2.15 18.64
CA ILE A 63 -17.33 2.83 17.46
C ILE A 63 -18.19 4.01 17.92
N LEU A 64 -19.05 3.82 18.91
CA LEU A 64 -19.89 4.87 19.47
C LEU A 64 -19.08 6.00 20.11
N LYS A 65 -18.05 5.68 20.90
CA LYS A 65 -17.13 6.67 21.47
C LYS A 65 -16.37 7.47 20.41
N ALA A 66 -16.09 6.86 19.27
CA ALA A 66 -15.44 7.51 18.12
C ALA A 66 -16.39 8.41 17.31
N GLY A 67 -17.66 8.53 17.71
CA GLY A 67 -18.67 9.33 17.00
C GLY A 67 -19.24 8.66 15.75
N PHE A 68 -18.98 7.38 15.54
CA PHE A 68 -19.59 6.62 14.45
C PHE A 68 -20.89 5.95 14.92
N SER A 69 -21.83 5.74 14.00
CA SER A 69 -23.07 5.02 14.28
C SER A 69 -22.89 3.54 13.95
N ASP A 70 -23.13 2.65 14.91
CA ASP A 70 -23.20 1.21 14.71
C ASP A 70 -24.40 0.78 13.85
N ALA A 71 -25.36 1.68 13.62
CA ALA A 71 -26.51 1.45 12.76
C ALA A 71 -26.17 1.49 11.26
N ILE A 72 -25.05 2.10 10.86
CA ILE A 72 -24.68 2.31 9.45
C ILE A 72 -23.27 1.86 9.10
N HIS A 73 -22.40 1.61 10.09
CA HIS A 73 -21.00 1.25 9.86
C HIS A 73 -20.74 -0.23 10.14
N PRO A 74 -20.53 -1.07 9.12
CA PRO A 74 -20.09 -2.44 9.32
C PRO A 74 -18.63 -2.44 9.80
N PHE A 75 -18.33 -3.40 10.68
CA PHE A 75 -16.96 -3.64 11.14
C PHE A 75 -16.72 -5.13 11.35
N ILE A 76 -15.46 -5.51 11.41
CA ILE A 76 -15.03 -6.89 11.62
C ILE A 76 -14.09 -7.01 12.82
N LEU A 77 -14.11 -8.21 13.37
CA LEU A 77 -13.17 -8.73 14.38
C LEU A 77 -12.61 -10.05 13.83
N GLU A 78 -11.42 -10.43 14.25
CA GLU A 78 -10.87 -11.75 13.94
C GLU A 78 -10.14 -12.30 15.15
N ASP A 79 -10.48 -13.52 15.53
CA ASP A 79 -9.74 -14.26 16.54
C ASP A 79 -9.22 -15.58 15.98
N THR A 80 -8.01 -15.97 16.44
CA THR A 80 -7.35 -17.19 16.04
C THR A 80 -7.29 -18.16 17.21
N SER A 81 -7.75 -19.38 17.03
CA SER A 81 -7.62 -20.46 18.02
C SER A 81 -6.82 -21.63 17.47
N VAL A 82 -6.19 -22.38 18.37
CA VAL A 82 -5.42 -23.57 18.04
C VAL A 82 -5.85 -24.70 18.96
N ARG A 83 -6.10 -25.86 18.37
CA ARG A 83 -6.32 -27.12 19.07
C ARG A 83 -5.15 -28.06 18.79
N ILE A 84 -4.47 -28.52 19.82
CA ILE A 84 -3.45 -29.58 19.76
C ILE A 84 -4.10 -30.86 20.32
N ASN A 85 -4.23 -31.92 19.50
CA ASN A 85 -5.00 -33.11 19.85
C ASN A 85 -4.52 -33.75 21.16
N ALA A 86 -3.22 -33.98 21.29
CA ALA A 86 -2.64 -34.61 22.47
C ALA A 86 -2.87 -33.83 23.79
N LEU A 87 -3.09 -32.52 23.70
CA LEU A 87 -3.19 -31.64 24.88
C LEU A 87 -4.63 -31.18 25.15
N SER A 88 -5.53 -31.38 24.19
CA SER A 88 -6.93 -30.91 24.26
C SER A 88 -7.87 -32.03 24.71
N ARG A 89 -8.98 -31.65 25.35
CA ARG A 89 -10.11 -32.52 25.68
C ARG A 89 -11.34 -32.07 24.91
N ASP A 90 -12.46 -32.84 25.02
CA ASP A 90 -13.68 -32.59 24.22
C ASP A 90 -14.20 -31.15 24.29
N ASN A 91 -14.17 -30.55 25.46
CA ASN A 91 -14.67 -29.18 25.69
C ASN A 91 -13.58 -28.16 26.04
N GLU A 92 -12.29 -28.53 25.96
CA GLU A 92 -11.17 -27.67 26.33
C GLU A 92 -10.09 -27.74 25.25
N GLU A 93 -10.02 -26.71 24.44
CA GLU A 93 -8.97 -26.56 23.40
C GLU A 93 -7.68 -26.01 24.03
N VAL A 94 -6.57 -26.68 23.81
CA VAL A 94 -5.24 -26.24 24.26
C VAL A 94 -4.36 -26.04 23.04
N PRO A 95 -3.77 -24.85 22.88
CA PRO A 95 -3.85 -23.62 23.68
C PRO A 95 -5.15 -22.82 23.51
N GLY A 96 -6.06 -23.19 22.62
CA GLY A 96 -7.30 -22.45 22.38
C GLY A 96 -7.04 -21.04 21.81
N VAL A 97 -7.81 -20.07 22.30
CA VAL A 97 -7.70 -18.65 21.91
C VAL A 97 -6.50 -17.94 22.54
N ASP A 98 -5.91 -18.49 23.58
CA ASP A 98 -4.75 -17.90 24.28
C ASP A 98 -3.40 -18.20 23.58
N ILE A 99 -3.43 -18.60 22.32
CA ILE A 99 -2.24 -19.06 21.57
C ILE A 99 -1.04 -18.11 21.67
N LYS A 100 -1.27 -16.80 21.65
CA LYS A 100 -0.21 -15.80 21.74
C LYS A 100 0.55 -15.91 23.06
N TYR A 101 -0.17 -15.93 24.17
CA TYR A 101 0.41 -16.00 25.52
C TYR A 101 0.94 -17.40 25.82
N TRP A 102 0.29 -18.42 25.30
CA TRP A 102 0.75 -19.79 25.42
C TRP A 102 2.11 -20.01 24.72
N MET A 103 2.38 -19.29 23.64
CA MET A 103 3.66 -19.29 22.95
C MET A 103 4.77 -18.52 23.70
N GLU A 104 4.40 -17.56 24.54
CA GLU A 104 5.35 -16.75 25.31
C GLU A 104 6.10 -17.65 26.30
N GLY A 105 7.44 -17.68 26.19
CA GLY A 105 8.29 -18.50 27.05
C GLY A 105 8.36 -20.00 26.73
N ARG A 106 7.64 -20.48 25.70
CA ARG A 106 7.73 -21.87 25.23
C ARG A 106 8.81 -22.03 24.16
N THR A 107 9.58 -23.10 24.32
CA THR A 107 10.52 -23.56 23.29
C THR A 107 9.94 -24.78 22.56
N PHE A 108 10.46 -25.05 21.37
CA PHE A 108 10.07 -26.28 20.63
C PHE A 108 10.35 -27.55 21.48
N ALA A 109 11.51 -27.60 22.14
CA ALA A 109 11.89 -28.72 23.01
C ALA A 109 10.87 -28.96 24.14
N SER A 110 10.34 -27.87 24.75
CA SER A 110 9.31 -28.00 25.80
C SER A 110 7.98 -28.50 25.25
N LEU A 111 7.59 -28.09 24.05
CA LEU A 111 6.40 -28.60 23.37
C LEU A 111 6.58 -30.07 22.97
N ASP A 112 7.70 -30.41 22.37
CA ASP A 112 8.01 -31.80 21.96
C ASP A 112 7.98 -32.77 23.15
N ALA A 113 8.54 -32.36 24.30
CA ALA A 113 8.49 -33.14 25.53
C ALA A 113 7.03 -33.37 26.01
N LEU A 114 6.17 -32.34 25.96
CA LEU A 114 4.76 -32.47 26.32
C LEU A 114 4.02 -33.43 25.37
N LEU A 115 4.25 -33.32 24.06
CA LEU A 115 3.62 -34.18 23.06
C LEU A 115 4.03 -35.63 23.26
N ARG A 116 5.33 -35.92 23.46
CA ARG A 116 5.85 -37.27 23.76
C ARG A 116 5.23 -37.86 25.02
N ALA A 117 5.12 -37.05 26.08
CA ALA A 117 4.50 -37.46 27.34
C ALA A 117 3.00 -37.78 27.18
N ALA A 118 2.32 -37.15 26.22
CA ALA A 118 0.91 -37.33 25.91
C ALA A 118 0.64 -38.34 24.76
N GLY A 119 1.60 -39.22 24.44
CA GLY A 119 1.43 -40.25 23.43
C GLY A 119 1.87 -39.86 22.00
N ASN A 120 2.51 -38.68 21.87
CA ASN A 120 3.10 -38.15 20.63
C ASN A 120 2.11 -37.95 19.46
N ASP A 121 0.82 -37.76 19.76
CA ASP A 121 -0.12 -37.26 18.75
C ASP A 121 0.19 -35.81 18.43
N ARG A 122 0.71 -35.56 17.24
CA ARG A 122 1.10 -34.21 16.74
C ARG A 122 -0.02 -33.52 15.98
N GLY A 123 -1.18 -34.14 15.86
CA GLY A 123 -2.33 -33.55 15.20
C GLY A 123 -2.70 -32.20 15.81
N ALA A 124 -2.87 -31.21 14.94
CA ALA A 124 -3.29 -29.88 15.35
C ALA A 124 -4.26 -29.28 14.33
N MET A 125 -5.10 -28.37 14.80
CA MET A 125 -6.00 -27.60 13.97
C MET A 125 -5.87 -26.12 14.34
N VAL A 126 -5.70 -25.28 13.34
CA VAL A 126 -5.71 -23.83 13.49
C VAL A 126 -7.00 -23.30 12.87
N ARG A 127 -7.63 -22.36 13.56
CA ARG A 127 -8.93 -21.81 13.18
C ARG A 127 -8.90 -20.30 13.26
N SER A 128 -9.56 -19.64 12.30
CA SER A 128 -9.82 -18.19 12.31
C SER A 128 -11.33 -17.97 12.29
N ASP A 129 -11.83 -17.24 13.26
CA ASP A 129 -13.21 -16.79 13.35
C ASP A 129 -13.28 -15.30 13.04
N VAL A 130 -13.89 -14.95 11.90
CA VAL A 130 -14.12 -13.56 11.49
C VAL A 130 -15.58 -13.20 11.78
N LEU A 131 -15.78 -12.28 12.71
CA LEU A 131 -17.09 -11.74 13.05
C LEU A 131 -17.34 -10.47 12.24
N LEU A 132 -18.46 -10.42 11.52
CA LEU A 132 -18.97 -9.24 10.83
C LEU A 132 -20.14 -8.64 11.60
N HIS A 133 -20.02 -7.40 12.05
CA HIS A 133 -21.15 -6.62 12.55
C HIS A 133 -22.10 -6.25 11.41
N ILE A 134 -23.40 -6.56 11.59
CA ILE A 134 -24.48 -6.21 10.66
C ILE A 134 -25.20 -4.96 11.18
N PRO A 135 -24.97 -3.78 10.60
CA PRO A 135 -25.68 -2.57 10.97
C PRO A 135 -27.19 -2.74 10.84
N SER A 136 -27.96 -2.13 11.73
CA SER A 136 -29.41 -2.24 11.70
C SER A 136 -30.04 -1.74 10.39
N SER A 137 -29.42 -0.76 9.73
CA SER A 137 -29.83 -0.25 8.42
C SER A 137 -29.71 -1.28 7.28
N TYR A 138 -28.87 -2.30 7.43
CA TYR A 138 -28.65 -3.33 6.41
C TYR A 138 -29.39 -4.63 6.68
N ARG A 139 -29.85 -4.89 7.92
CA ARG A 139 -30.41 -6.20 8.31
C ARG A 139 -31.54 -6.68 7.39
N ASN A 140 -32.53 -5.83 7.14
CA ASN A 140 -33.64 -6.17 6.27
C ASN A 140 -33.19 -6.42 4.83
N ALA A 141 -32.32 -5.55 4.30
CA ALA A 141 -31.81 -5.65 2.93
C ALA A 141 -30.94 -6.91 2.72
N TRP A 142 -30.22 -7.31 3.77
CA TRP A 142 -29.34 -8.48 3.73
C TRP A 142 -30.04 -9.79 4.15
N GLY A 143 -31.27 -9.71 4.63
CA GLY A 143 -32.04 -10.87 5.10
C GLY A 143 -31.45 -11.50 6.38
N VAL A 144 -30.81 -10.68 7.25
CA VAL A 144 -30.16 -11.11 8.49
C VAL A 144 -30.80 -10.39 9.66
N GLN A 145 -31.26 -11.14 10.66
CA GLN A 145 -31.86 -10.56 11.88
C GLN A 145 -30.82 -10.36 13.01
N GLU A 146 -29.79 -11.19 13.02
CA GLU A 146 -28.74 -11.17 14.03
C GLU A 146 -27.87 -9.93 13.89
N PRO A 147 -27.33 -9.41 15.02
CA PRO A 147 -26.47 -8.23 15.01
C PRO A 147 -25.07 -8.51 14.42
N PHE A 148 -24.68 -9.75 14.28
CA PHE A 148 -23.42 -10.17 13.67
C PHE A 148 -23.51 -11.60 13.11
N ILE A 149 -22.59 -11.90 12.19
CA ILE A 149 -22.36 -13.25 11.64
C ILE A 149 -20.88 -13.59 11.87
N VAL A 150 -20.61 -14.88 12.11
CA VAL A 150 -19.24 -15.40 12.23
C VAL A 150 -18.93 -16.30 11.05
N PHE A 151 -17.81 -16.07 10.39
CA PHE A 151 -17.25 -16.88 9.32
C PHE A 151 -16.02 -17.60 9.85
N THR A 152 -15.98 -18.91 9.72
CA THR A 152 -14.91 -19.74 10.28
C THR A 152 -14.09 -20.38 9.18
N GLY A 153 -12.78 -20.21 9.25
CA GLY A 153 -11.81 -20.91 8.41
C GLY A 153 -10.94 -21.84 9.25
N GLU A 154 -10.79 -23.07 8.83
CA GLU A 154 -10.02 -24.09 9.55
C GLU A 154 -8.95 -24.71 8.64
N GLN A 155 -7.82 -25.04 9.26
CA GLN A 155 -6.79 -25.85 8.64
C GLN A 155 -6.29 -26.90 9.61
N ARG A 156 -6.35 -28.16 9.20
CA ARG A 156 -5.74 -29.28 9.92
C ARG A 156 -4.29 -29.44 9.49
N GLY A 157 -3.50 -30.04 10.36
CA GLY A 157 -2.10 -30.32 10.10
C GLY A 157 -1.44 -30.97 11.30
N LEU A 158 -0.13 -30.91 11.32
CA LEU A 158 0.71 -31.54 12.35
C LEU A 158 1.65 -30.50 12.94
N ILE A 159 2.03 -30.68 14.19
CA ILE A 159 3.21 -30.03 14.76
C ILE A 159 4.45 -30.77 14.20
N VAL A 160 5.38 -30.02 13.63
CA VAL A 160 6.61 -30.56 13.05
C VAL A 160 7.39 -31.45 14.04
N GLU A 161 8.13 -32.42 13.55
CA GLU A 161 8.94 -33.32 14.40
C GLU A 161 10.26 -32.71 14.83
N ALA A 162 10.73 -31.72 14.07
CA ALA A 162 11.96 -30.98 14.35
C ALA A 162 11.72 -29.50 14.12
N GLU A 163 12.43 -28.65 14.87
CA GLU A 163 12.33 -27.22 14.68
C GLU A 163 13.03 -26.80 13.39
N HIS A 164 12.31 -26.06 12.55
CA HIS A 164 12.82 -25.52 11.30
C HIS A 164 13.38 -24.11 11.51
N ASN A 165 14.61 -23.88 11.08
CA ASN A 165 15.21 -22.55 11.04
C ASN A 165 14.92 -21.93 9.68
N PHE A 166 14.19 -20.82 9.67
CA PHE A 166 13.91 -20.02 8.48
C PHE A 166 13.73 -18.56 8.86
N ASP A 167 13.99 -17.67 7.92
CA ASP A 167 13.76 -16.25 8.11
C ASP A 167 12.30 -15.88 7.83
N PRO A 168 11.75 -14.87 8.54
CA PRO A 168 10.43 -14.35 8.25
C PRO A 168 10.32 -13.92 6.78
N ASN A 169 9.15 -14.15 6.19
CA ASN A 169 8.95 -13.75 4.80
C ASN A 169 9.05 -12.22 4.65
N PRO A 170 9.84 -11.75 3.70
CA PRO A 170 10.06 -10.32 3.48
C PRO A 170 8.85 -9.53 3.03
N VAL A 171 7.92 -10.09 2.37
CA VAL A 171 6.77 -9.41 1.79
C VAL A 171 5.49 -9.72 2.58
N TYR A 172 5.41 -10.92 3.13
CA TYR A 172 4.21 -11.45 3.80
C TYR A 172 4.47 -11.66 5.28
N PRO A 173 4.25 -10.64 6.13
CA PRO A 173 4.68 -10.66 7.54
C PRO A 173 3.96 -11.70 8.42
N TRP A 174 2.90 -12.34 7.93
CA TRP A 174 2.23 -13.46 8.61
C TRP A 174 2.89 -14.82 8.35
N LEU A 175 3.77 -14.92 7.35
CA LEU A 175 4.65 -16.06 7.15
C LEU A 175 5.94 -15.80 7.96
N ASP A 176 5.84 -16.04 9.26
CA ASP A 176 6.87 -15.69 10.24
C ASP A 176 7.33 -16.90 11.05
N ASN A 177 8.47 -16.72 11.72
CA ASN A 177 9.07 -17.69 12.62
C ASN A 177 8.84 -17.36 14.11
N ARG A 178 7.86 -16.52 14.45
CA ARG A 178 7.58 -16.05 15.82
C ARG A 178 6.23 -16.56 16.34
N SER A 179 5.25 -16.71 15.44
CA SER A 179 3.92 -17.22 15.78
C SER A 179 3.89 -18.77 15.74
N PHE A 180 2.74 -19.34 16.05
CA PHE A 180 2.51 -20.80 15.97
C PHE A 180 2.78 -21.36 14.58
N ASN A 181 2.72 -20.54 13.53
CA ASN A 181 3.03 -20.91 12.16
C ASN A 181 4.45 -21.47 11.96
N LYS A 182 5.37 -21.24 12.90
CA LYS A 182 6.72 -21.83 12.88
C LYS A 182 6.76 -23.34 13.21
N TRP A 183 5.74 -23.84 13.88
CA TRP A 183 5.65 -25.25 14.32
C TRP A 183 4.53 -26.03 13.65
N PHE A 184 3.59 -25.35 13.01
CA PHE A 184 2.43 -25.95 12.38
C PHE A 184 2.67 -26.19 10.90
N ALA A 185 2.72 -27.47 10.49
CA ALA A 185 2.74 -27.93 9.12
C ALA A 185 1.30 -28.27 8.69
N PRO A 186 0.72 -27.54 7.71
CA PRO A 186 -0.61 -27.82 7.19
C PRO A 186 -0.68 -29.23 6.57
N GLU A 187 -1.86 -29.83 6.57
CA GLU A 187 -2.08 -31.12 5.93
C GLU A 187 -1.60 -31.10 4.47
N GLY A 188 -0.83 -32.11 4.10
CA GLY A 188 -0.16 -32.21 2.80
C GLY A 188 1.18 -31.48 2.69
N SER A 189 1.66 -30.84 3.77
CA SER A 189 2.99 -30.22 3.85
C SER A 189 3.83 -30.88 4.94
N SER A 190 5.13 -31.04 4.67
CA SER A 190 6.13 -31.44 5.69
C SER A 190 6.81 -30.22 6.32
N ALA A 191 6.64 -29.03 5.74
CA ALA A 191 7.25 -27.79 6.20
C ALA A 191 6.24 -26.92 6.97
N PRO A 192 6.67 -26.15 7.98
CA PRO A 192 5.78 -25.29 8.73
C PRO A 192 5.24 -24.14 7.87
N LEU A 193 3.98 -23.75 8.13
CA LEU A 193 3.25 -22.73 7.36
C LEU A 193 4.06 -21.43 7.19
N GLY A 194 4.76 -20.99 8.23
CA GLY A 194 5.57 -19.78 8.19
C GLY A 194 6.73 -19.81 7.20
N SER A 195 7.19 -21.00 6.78
CA SER A 195 8.29 -21.18 5.82
C SER A 195 7.83 -21.45 4.39
N LEU A 196 6.52 -21.61 4.16
CA LEU A 196 6.01 -21.95 2.83
C LEU A 196 6.07 -20.74 1.88
N PRO A 197 6.32 -20.98 0.58
CA PRO A 197 6.09 -19.96 -0.44
C PRO A 197 4.63 -19.50 -0.43
N ILE A 198 4.37 -18.21 -0.70
CA ILE A 198 3.03 -17.62 -0.59
C ILE A 198 1.97 -18.37 -1.41
N VAL A 199 2.30 -18.79 -2.64
CA VAL A 199 1.38 -19.53 -3.53
C VAL A 199 0.95 -20.89 -2.93
N VAL A 200 1.77 -21.49 -2.09
CA VAL A 200 1.47 -22.73 -1.38
C VAL A 200 0.72 -22.40 -0.10
N ALA A 201 1.20 -21.42 0.67
CA ALA A 201 0.60 -20.99 1.91
C ALA A 201 -0.86 -20.54 1.73
N ASP A 202 -1.17 -19.78 0.68
CA ASP A 202 -2.52 -19.31 0.36
C ASP A 202 -3.57 -20.43 0.21
N LYS A 203 -3.17 -21.59 -0.30
CA LYS A 203 -4.07 -22.72 -0.49
C LYS A 203 -4.49 -23.42 0.83
N VAL A 204 -3.67 -23.26 1.85
CA VAL A 204 -3.82 -23.91 3.16
C VAL A 204 -4.02 -22.88 4.28
N ASP A 205 -4.26 -21.64 3.93
CA ASP A 205 -4.42 -20.54 4.89
C ASP A 205 -5.82 -20.56 5.51
N PHE A 206 -5.86 -20.85 6.80
CA PHE A 206 -7.10 -20.85 7.59
C PHE A 206 -7.77 -19.48 7.65
N ARG A 207 -6.98 -18.41 7.66
CA ARG A 207 -7.49 -17.01 7.72
C ARG A 207 -8.08 -16.59 6.38
N ARG A 208 -7.45 -16.97 5.27
CA ARG A 208 -8.01 -16.75 3.93
C ARG A 208 -9.40 -17.34 3.79
N LYS A 209 -9.62 -18.58 4.26
CA LYS A 209 -10.91 -19.26 4.17
C LYS A 209 -12.04 -18.49 4.86
N SER A 210 -11.80 -17.93 6.05
CA SER A 210 -12.83 -17.15 6.77
C SER A 210 -13.08 -15.78 6.11
N PHE A 211 -12.03 -15.09 5.64
CA PHE A 211 -12.18 -13.81 4.95
C PHE A 211 -12.83 -13.96 3.57
N GLU A 212 -12.54 -15.01 2.82
CA GLU A 212 -13.21 -15.28 1.54
C GLU A 212 -14.72 -15.47 1.72
N GLN A 213 -15.14 -16.27 2.71
CA GLN A 213 -16.56 -16.41 3.06
C GLN A 213 -17.21 -15.05 3.41
N LEU A 214 -16.52 -14.22 4.18
CA LEU A 214 -16.97 -12.85 4.50
C LEU A 214 -17.15 -12.02 3.23
N PHE A 215 -16.16 -12.01 2.33
CA PHE A 215 -16.21 -11.18 1.13
C PHE A 215 -17.27 -11.70 0.14
N ASP A 216 -17.42 -12.99 0.01
CA ASP A 216 -18.47 -13.59 -0.82
C ASP A 216 -19.87 -13.23 -0.27
N PHE A 217 -20.06 -13.31 1.05
CA PHE A 217 -21.28 -12.83 1.69
C PHE A 217 -21.57 -11.35 1.39
N LEU A 218 -20.55 -10.47 1.51
CA LEU A 218 -20.70 -9.05 1.23
C LEU A 218 -20.97 -8.77 -0.25
N ALA A 219 -20.38 -9.55 -1.16
CA ALA A 219 -20.62 -9.46 -2.59
C ALA A 219 -22.05 -9.88 -2.95
N ASP A 220 -22.53 -11.01 -2.41
CA ASP A 220 -23.88 -11.51 -2.63
C ASP A 220 -24.96 -10.55 -2.12
N ARG A 221 -24.65 -9.76 -1.10
CA ARG A 221 -25.54 -8.71 -0.55
C ARG A 221 -25.39 -7.36 -1.26
N GLY A 222 -24.60 -7.28 -2.32
CA GLY A 222 -24.39 -6.05 -3.09
C GLY A 222 -23.57 -4.99 -2.34
N TYR A 223 -22.96 -5.32 -1.20
CA TYR A 223 -22.13 -4.37 -0.46
C TYR A 223 -20.84 -4.05 -1.22
N LEU A 224 -20.29 -5.01 -1.94
CA LEU A 224 -19.08 -4.86 -2.77
C LEU A 224 -19.40 -4.48 -4.22
N SER A 225 -20.66 -4.18 -4.54
CA SER A 225 -21.02 -3.74 -5.90
C SER A 225 -20.28 -2.46 -6.26
N VAL A 226 -19.56 -2.50 -7.37
CA VAL A 226 -18.97 -1.32 -7.97
C VAL A 226 -20.12 -0.53 -8.60
N PRO A 227 -20.28 0.79 -8.32
CA PRO A 227 -21.18 1.59 -9.09
C PRO A 227 -20.84 1.45 -10.57
N VAL A 228 -21.76 1.02 -11.39
CA VAL A 228 -21.59 1.05 -12.85
C VAL A 228 -21.30 2.49 -13.21
N ALA A 229 -20.07 2.79 -13.60
CA ALA A 229 -19.71 4.11 -14.08
C ALA A 229 -20.60 4.36 -15.31
N GLN A 230 -21.45 5.40 -15.27
CA GLN A 230 -22.14 5.85 -16.47
C GLN A 230 -21.07 6.06 -17.54
N MET A 231 -21.18 5.31 -18.64
CA MET A 231 -20.38 5.56 -19.82
C MET A 231 -20.71 6.96 -20.33
N GLN A 232 -19.93 7.94 -19.89
CA GLN A 232 -19.94 9.23 -20.54
C GLN A 232 -19.31 9.03 -21.92
N LEU A 233 -20.01 9.45 -22.96
CA LEU A 233 -19.50 9.53 -24.33
C LEU A 233 -18.13 10.20 -24.31
N GLN A 234 -17.10 9.43 -24.72
CA GLN A 234 -15.70 9.86 -24.72
C GLN A 234 -15.39 10.70 -25.97
N LEU A 235 -15.97 11.89 -26.05
CA LEU A 235 -15.53 12.89 -26.99
C LEU A 235 -14.47 13.75 -26.26
N ASP A 236 -13.23 13.73 -26.73
CA ASP A 236 -12.10 14.58 -26.29
C ASP A 236 -11.45 14.29 -24.92
N ARG A 237 -11.38 13.05 -24.48
CA ARG A 237 -10.59 12.73 -23.27
C ARG A 237 -9.11 12.52 -23.60
N LYS A 238 -8.24 13.21 -22.86
CA LYS A 238 -6.80 12.95 -22.89
C LYS A 238 -6.52 11.52 -22.43
N PRO A 239 -5.62 10.76 -23.10
CA PRO A 239 -5.33 9.38 -22.74
C PRO A 239 -4.67 9.30 -21.35
N ASN A 240 -4.93 8.23 -20.59
CA ASN A 240 -4.06 7.91 -19.45
C ASN A 240 -2.85 7.16 -19.99
N ILE A 241 -1.67 7.48 -19.48
CA ILE A 241 -0.39 7.04 -20.06
C ILE A 241 0.43 6.29 -19.01
N ILE A 242 1.06 5.18 -19.42
CA ILE A 242 2.10 4.51 -18.66
C ILE A 242 3.44 4.75 -19.34
N LEU A 243 4.41 5.33 -18.62
CA LEU A 243 5.76 5.56 -19.12
C LEU A 243 6.74 4.55 -18.53
N CYS A 244 7.17 3.61 -19.35
CA CYS A 244 8.25 2.67 -19.05
C CYS A 244 9.58 3.13 -19.65
N GLY A 245 10.69 2.53 -19.22
CA GLY A 245 12.02 2.82 -19.76
C GLY A 245 13.11 2.74 -18.71
N TYR A 246 14.35 2.64 -19.16
CA TYR A 246 15.52 2.51 -18.31
C TYR A 246 15.79 3.77 -17.45
N THR A 247 16.68 3.63 -16.49
CA THR A 247 17.14 4.77 -15.66
C THR A 247 17.67 5.89 -16.55
N CYS A 248 17.32 7.14 -16.23
CA CYS A 248 17.69 8.37 -16.97
C CYS A 248 17.16 8.44 -18.42
N SER A 249 16.15 7.65 -18.81
CA SER A 249 15.52 7.77 -20.13
C SER A 249 14.63 9.01 -20.30
N GLY A 250 14.23 9.71 -19.24
CA GLY A 250 13.41 10.94 -19.29
C GLY A 250 11.94 10.75 -18.87
N LYS A 251 11.56 9.58 -18.35
CA LYS A 251 10.18 9.32 -17.87
C LYS A 251 9.63 10.37 -16.90
N THR A 252 10.39 10.65 -15.85
CA THR A 252 9.98 11.61 -14.81
C THR A 252 9.84 13.02 -15.39
N THR A 253 10.73 13.42 -16.30
CA THR A 253 10.66 14.72 -17.01
C THR A 253 9.36 14.83 -17.80
N ALA A 254 9.00 13.80 -18.59
CA ALA A 254 7.74 13.75 -19.32
C ALA A 254 6.53 13.81 -18.37
N SER A 255 6.55 13.01 -17.30
CA SER A 255 5.44 12.98 -16.34
C SER A 255 5.24 14.32 -15.63
N GLN A 256 6.31 14.99 -15.25
CA GLN A 256 6.25 16.33 -14.66
C GLN A 256 5.77 17.38 -15.66
N HIS A 257 6.20 17.30 -16.92
CA HIS A 257 5.71 18.16 -17.99
C HIS A 257 4.21 17.97 -18.21
N LEU A 258 3.74 16.72 -18.32
CA LEU A 258 2.31 16.39 -18.42
C LEU A 258 1.49 16.92 -17.23
N ALA A 259 2.02 16.84 -16.02
CA ALA A 259 1.35 17.36 -14.84
C ALA A 259 1.23 18.90 -14.88
N ARG A 260 2.34 19.62 -15.22
CA ARG A 260 2.37 21.08 -15.26
C ARG A 260 1.60 21.67 -16.44
N SER A 261 1.75 21.09 -17.62
CA SER A 261 1.22 21.69 -18.85
C SER A 261 -0.21 21.20 -19.16
N PHE A 262 -0.52 19.94 -18.85
CA PHE A 262 -1.76 19.32 -19.26
C PHE A 262 -2.67 18.86 -18.10
N GLY A 263 -2.24 19.05 -16.85
CA GLY A 263 -3.04 18.74 -15.67
C GLY A 263 -3.13 17.26 -15.32
N TYR A 264 -2.19 16.43 -15.80
CA TYR A 264 -2.13 15.02 -15.45
C TYR A 264 -1.86 14.81 -13.95
N LEU A 265 -2.51 13.82 -13.36
CA LEU A 265 -2.05 13.27 -12.08
C LEU A 265 -0.82 12.41 -12.35
N HIS A 266 0.35 12.86 -11.91
CA HIS A 266 1.58 12.07 -11.99
C HIS A 266 1.70 11.11 -10.82
N VAL A 267 1.92 9.84 -11.12
CA VAL A 267 2.14 8.74 -10.18
C VAL A 267 3.44 8.02 -10.55
N GLU A 268 4.37 7.90 -9.62
CA GLU A 268 5.63 7.18 -9.82
C GLU A 268 5.57 5.83 -9.08
N ALA A 269 5.51 4.73 -9.81
CA ALA A 269 5.38 3.39 -9.25
C ALA A 269 6.54 3.00 -8.32
N SER A 270 7.74 3.55 -8.57
CA SER A 270 8.88 3.31 -7.68
C SER A 270 8.69 3.91 -6.27
N ASP A 271 7.87 4.96 -6.10
CA ASP A 271 7.56 5.51 -4.77
C ASP A 271 6.75 4.50 -3.95
N PHE A 272 5.91 3.69 -4.59
CA PHE A 272 5.14 2.61 -3.95
C PHE A 272 6.00 1.37 -3.65
N MET A 273 7.05 1.15 -4.43
CA MET A 273 8.07 0.15 -4.09
C MET A 273 8.88 0.60 -2.87
N HIS A 274 9.28 1.87 -2.79
CA HIS A 274 9.90 2.46 -1.60
C HIS A 274 8.98 2.37 -0.39
N LEU A 275 7.69 2.66 -0.55
CA LEU A 275 6.70 2.51 0.50
C LEU A 275 6.65 1.07 1.03
N SER A 276 6.67 0.07 0.14
CA SER A 276 6.72 -1.35 0.51
C SER A 276 7.99 -1.69 1.28
N TYR A 277 9.12 -1.13 0.87
CA TYR A 277 10.40 -1.27 1.55
C TYR A 277 10.37 -0.66 2.96
N TYR A 278 9.86 0.57 3.11
CA TYR A 278 9.77 1.26 4.40
C TYR A 278 8.88 0.54 5.41
N HIS A 279 7.74 0.04 4.96
CA HIS A 279 6.83 -0.73 5.81
C HIS A 279 7.49 -1.97 6.41
N ARG A 280 8.50 -2.49 5.73
CA ARG A 280 9.16 -3.72 6.08
C ARG A 280 10.45 -3.54 6.88
N HIS A 281 11.33 -2.68 6.37
CA HIS A 281 12.71 -2.52 6.86
C HIS A 281 12.92 -1.22 7.64
N GLY A 282 11.92 -0.34 7.69
CA GLY A 282 12.11 1.02 8.16
C GLY A 282 12.92 1.86 7.16
N TYR A 283 13.34 3.04 7.58
CA TYR A 283 14.02 4.01 6.70
C TYR A 283 15.50 3.73 6.46
N GLN A 284 16.08 2.84 7.23
CA GLN A 284 17.50 2.45 7.18
C GLN A 284 17.63 0.94 7.02
N GLY A 285 16.88 0.37 6.10
CA GLY A 285 16.93 -1.07 5.86
C GLY A 285 18.29 -1.52 5.31
N PRO A 286 18.65 -2.78 5.55
CA PRO A 286 19.98 -3.32 5.26
C PRO A 286 20.23 -3.61 3.77
N THR A 287 19.19 -3.54 2.94
CA THR A 287 19.25 -3.97 1.54
C THR A 287 19.05 -2.79 0.60
N PRO A 288 19.87 -2.62 -0.45
CA PRO A 288 19.62 -1.64 -1.49
C PRO A 288 18.22 -1.81 -2.11
N ILE A 289 17.55 -0.69 -2.40
CA ILE A 289 16.17 -0.71 -2.90
C ILE A 289 16.03 -1.48 -4.24
N GLY A 290 17.06 -1.45 -5.10
CA GLY A 290 17.05 -2.20 -6.36
C GLY A 290 17.00 -3.71 -6.14
N ASP A 291 17.79 -4.21 -5.21
CA ASP A 291 17.82 -5.64 -4.85
C ASP A 291 16.53 -6.07 -4.14
N PHE A 292 15.95 -5.17 -3.34
CA PHE A 292 14.63 -5.41 -2.76
C PHE A 292 13.56 -5.50 -3.85
N ALA A 293 13.54 -4.55 -4.79
CA ALA A 293 12.56 -4.50 -5.86
C ALA A 293 12.63 -5.75 -6.75
N GLU A 294 13.84 -6.19 -7.14
CA GLU A 294 14.05 -7.41 -7.93
C GLU A 294 13.48 -8.64 -7.22
N ARG A 295 13.80 -8.82 -5.93
CA ARG A 295 13.28 -9.94 -5.14
C ARG A 295 11.77 -9.85 -4.89
N ALA A 296 11.26 -8.66 -4.64
CA ALA A 296 9.85 -8.44 -4.39
C ALA A 296 9.00 -8.73 -5.64
N LEU A 297 9.42 -8.25 -6.81
CA LEU A 297 8.75 -8.53 -8.09
C LEU A 297 8.84 -10.00 -8.49
N ALA A 298 9.97 -10.66 -8.22
CA ALA A 298 10.10 -12.11 -8.46
C ALA A 298 9.13 -12.94 -7.60
N GLN A 299 8.80 -12.48 -6.39
CA GLN A 299 7.84 -13.15 -5.50
C GLN A 299 6.40 -12.74 -5.77
N LYS A 300 6.16 -11.47 -6.05
CA LYS A 300 4.84 -10.90 -6.32
C LYS A 300 4.96 -9.82 -7.41
N PRO A 301 4.78 -10.19 -8.68
CA PRO A 301 4.95 -9.27 -9.81
C PRO A 301 4.07 -8.01 -9.75
N THR A 302 2.95 -8.05 -9.03
CA THR A 302 1.97 -6.97 -8.92
C THR A 302 2.15 -6.05 -7.71
N ILE A 303 3.20 -6.26 -6.89
CA ILE A 303 3.34 -5.62 -5.56
C ILE A 303 3.26 -4.09 -5.58
N ALA A 304 3.87 -3.43 -6.56
CA ALA A 304 3.78 -1.98 -6.71
C ALA A 304 2.47 -1.56 -7.40
N ALA A 305 2.02 -2.31 -8.41
CA ALA A 305 0.79 -2.03 -9.15
C ALA A 305 -0.45 -2.05 -8.26
N GLU A 306 -0.56 -3.00 -7.33
CA GLU A 306 -1.66 -3.06 -6.35
C GLU A 306 -1.76 -1.79 -5.50
N LYS A 307 -0.60 -1.30 -5.03
CA LYS A 307 -0.55 -0.06 -4.25
C LYS A 307 -0.86 1.18 -5.10
N VAL A 308 -0.44 1.18 -6.36
CA VAL A 308 -0.79 2.22 -7.33
C VAL A 308 -2.30 2.21 -7.57
N VAL A 309 -2.92 1.05 -7.80
CA VAL A 309 -4.39 0.93 -7.93
C VAL A 309 -5.09 1.43 -6.68
N GLU A 310 -4.68 0.99 -5.49
CA GLU A 310 -5.26 1.49 -4.22
C GLU A 310 -5.17 3.02 -4.11
N TYR A 311 -4.05 3.59 -4.51
CA TYR A 311 -3.85 5.04 -4.54
C TYR A 311 -4.75 5.74 -5.56
N LEU A 312 -4.85 5.22 -6.78
CA LEU A 312 -5.70 5.78 -7.83
C LEU A 312 -7.18 5.74 -7.46
N LEU A 313 -7.63 4.67 -6.81
CA LEU A 313 -9.01 4.56 -6.34
C LEU A 313 -9.38 5.59 -5.26
N LYS A 314 -8.39 6.03 -4.47
CA LYS A 314 -8.57 7.15 -3.51
C LYS A 314 -8.55 8.52 -4.21
N ASN A 315 -7.90 8.61 -5.35
CA ASN A 315 -7.61 9.85 -6.07
C ASN A 315 -8.07 9.77 -7.52
N LEU A 316 -9.30 9.31 -7.76
CA LEU A 316 -9.87 9.18 -9.10
C LEU A 316 -9.83 10.53 -9.82
N ALA A 317 -8.75 10.75 -10.56
CA ALA A 317 -8.50 11.92 -11.38
C ALA A 317 -8.37 11.49 -12.84
N GLU A 318 -8.49 12.41 -13.74
CA GLU A 318 -8.15 12.27 -15.15
C GLU A 318 -7.62 13.60 -15.65
N PRO A 319 -6.66 13.58 -16.54
CA PRO A 319 -5.89 12.43 -17.02
C PRO A 319 -4.82 11.96 -16.01
N ILE A 320 -4.33 10.73 -16.15
CA ILE A 320 -3.32 10.11 -15.29
C ILE A 320 -2.07 9.77 -16.10
N VAL A 321 -0.89 10.04 -15.56
CA VAL A 321 0.37 9.49 -16.06
C VAL A 321 1.06 8.69 -14.96
N ILE A 322 1.39 7.44 -15.24
CA ILE A 322 2.11 6.55 -14.34
C ILE A 322 3.50 6.31 -14.92
N SER A 323 4.55 6.51 -14.13
CA SER A 323 5.91 6.15 -14.52
C SER A 323 6.49 5.13 -13.56
N GLY A 324 7.48 4.36 -14.02
CA GLY A 324 8.29 3.52 -13.16
C GLY A 324 7.91 2.04 -13.07
N PHE A 325 6.88 1.55 -13.74
CA PHE A 325 6.65 0.10 -13.89
C PHE A 325 7.79 -0.58 -14.65
N ARG A 326 8.09 -1.82 -14.30
CA ARG A 326 9.24 -2.57 -14.79
C ARG A 326 8.90 -3.95 -15.33
N SER A 327 7.66 -4.41 -15.15
CA SER A 327 7.21 -5.71 -15.66
C SER A 327 5.91 -5.61 -16.44
N PRO A 328 5.68 -6.49 -17.43
CA PRO A 328 4.40 -6.58 -18.14
C PRO A 328 3.23 -6.91 -17.20
N GLU A 329 3.49 -7.67 -16.14
CA GLU A 329 2.48 -8.09 -15.16
C GLU A 329 1.94 -6.90 -14.35
N GLU A 330 2.79 -5.91 -14.04
CA GLU A 330 2.35 -4.67 -13.37
C GLU A 330 1.37 -3.88 -14.26
N ILE A 331 1.67 -3.79 -15.58
CA ILE A 331 0.82 -3.09 -16.55
C ILE A 331 -0.50 -3.82 -16.72
N ALA A 332 -0.45 -5.13 -16.95
CA ALA A 332 -1.64 -5.95 -17.17
C ALA A 332 -2.58 -5.91 -15.94
N PHE A 333 -2.01 -6.01 -14.74
CA PHE A 333 -2.78 -5.90 -13.50
C PHE A 333 -3.46 -4.53 -13.36
N LEU A 334 -2.73 -3.43 -13.60
CA LEU A 334 -3.32 -2.10 -13.55
C LEU A 334 -4.46 -1.94 -14.55
N GLU A 335 -4.27 -2.40 -15.79
CA GLU A 335 -5.29 -2.30 -16.86
C GLU A 335 -6.54 -3.11 -16.49
N GLU A 336 -6.39 -4.33 -15.98
CA GLU A 336 -7.51 -5.17 -15.57
C GLU A 336 -8.31 -4.53 -14.43
N GLU A 337 -7.63 -4.10 -13.37
CA GLU A 337 -8.26 -3.49 -12.20
C GLU A 337 -8.93 -2.14 -12.52
N MET A 338 -8.32 -1.33 -13.37
CA MET A 338 -8.83 0.00 -13.69
C MET A 338 -9.89 -0.01 -14.81
N LYS A 339 -9.96 -1.08 -15.61
CA LYS A 339 -10.97 -1.26 -16.66
C LYS A 339 -12.40 -1.20 -16.11
N ILE A 340 -12.62 -1.74 -14.92
CA ILE A 340 -13.93 -1.73 -14.22
C ILE A 340 -14.41 -0.29 -13.99
N TYR A 341 -13.48 0.65 -13.86
CA TYR A 341 -13.77 2.08 -13.67
C TYR A 341 -13.77 2.87 -15.00
N GLY A 342 -13.77 2.17 -16.13
CA GLY A 342 -13.73 2.79 -17.46
C GLY A 342 -12.41 3.51 -17.75
N LYS A 343 -11.31 3.15 -17.06
CA LYS A 343 -9.99 3.72 -17.26
C LYS A 343 -9.17 2.82 -18.17
N HIS A 344 -8.71 3.37 -19.28
CA HIS A 344 -7.77 2.72 -20.19
C HIS A 344 -6.43 3.44 -20.09
N PHE A 345 -5.35 2.67 -20.17
CA PHE A 345 -3.99 3.18 -20.11
C PHE A 345 -3.25 2.81 -21.39
N GLU A 346 -2.45 3.74 -21.88
CA GLU A 346 -1.64 3.55 -23.07
C GLU A 346 -0.16 3.41 -22.65
N PRO A 347 0.42 2.21 -22.72
CA PRO A 347 1.82 2.02 -22.39
C PRO A 347 2.72 2.63 -23.49
N ARG A 348 3.75 3.34 -23.06
CA ARG A 348 4.80 3.94 -23.89
C ARG A 348 6.15 3.60 -23.30
N PHE A 349 7.11 3.30 -24.14
CA PHE A 349 8.49 3.07 -23.72
C PHE A 349 9.37 4.25 -24.11
N VAL A 350 9.85 4.99 -23.12
CA VAL A 350 10.80 6.09 -23.32
C VAL A 350 12.19 5.50 -23.50
N PHE A 351 12.69 5.60 -24.73
CA PHE A 351 13.99 5.10 -25.13
C PHE A 351 15.00 6.24 -25.22
N ALA A 352 16.18 6.03 -24.65
CA ALA A 352 17.40 6.77 -24.92
C ALA A 352 18.56 5.77 -24.89
N ASP A 353 19.56 5.96 -25.74
CA ASP A 353 20.72 5.08 -25.77
C ASP A 353 21.51 5.12 -24.45
N GLU A 354 22.32 4.09 -24.21
CA GLU A 354 23.06 3.91 -22.95
C GLU A 354 23.99 5.09 -22.66
N GLN A 355 24.69 5.60 -23.69
CA GLN A 355 25.65 6.69 -23.53
C GLN A 355 24.93 7.97 -23.09
N THR A 356 23.85 8.35 -23.77
CA THR A 356 23.03 9.51 -23.44
C THR A 356 22.47 9.41 -22.01
N ARG A 357 22.00 8.23 -21.61
CA ARG A 357 21.48 8.00 -20.25
C ARG A 357 22.58 8.07 -19.18
N PHE A 358 23.77 7.57 -19.48
CA PHE A 358 24.91 7.64 -18.57
C PHE A 358 25.41 9.08 -18.38
N GLU A 359 25.46 9.86 -19.47
CA GLU A 359 25.79 11.29 -19.39
C GLU A 359 24.77 12.06 -18.53
N ARG A 360 23.48 11.80 -18.72
CA ARG A 360 22.39 12.37 -17.90
C ARG A 360 22.49 11.95 -16.43
N LEU A 361 22.93 10.72 -16.13
CA LEU A 361 23.17 10.27 -14.76
C LEU A 361 24.25 11.11 -14.08
N ARG A 362 25.36 11.36 -14.75
CA ARG A 362 26.47 12.15 -14.23
C ARG A 362 26.08 13.61 -13.96
N VAL A 363 25.26 14.19 -14.84
CA VAL A 363 24.74 15.55 -14.66
C VAL A 363 23.74 15.61 -13.51
N ARG A 364 22.93 14.57 -13.33
CA ARG A 364 21.90 14.51 -12.28
C ARG A 364 22.46 14.49 -10.86
N ALA A 365 23.62 13.86 -10.66
CA ALA A 365 24.42 13.84 -9.43
C ALA A 365 23.63 13.58 -8.11
N ARG A 366 22.65 12.68 -8.15
CA ARG A 366 21.90 12.27 -6.93
C ARG A 366 22.77 11.36 -6.04
N PRO A 367 22.52 11.30 -4.72
CA PRO A 367 23.14 10.28 -3.89
C PRO A 367 22.91 8.87 -4.48
N GLY A 368 24.00 8.14 -4.72
CA GLY A 368 23.97 6.83 -5.39
C GLY A 368 24.00 6.86 -6.93
N ASP A 369 24.22 8.03 -7.54
CA ASP A 369 24.46 8.17 -8.98
C ASP A 369 25.97 8.20 -9.33
N ASP A 370 26.85 8.14 -8.35
CA ASP A 370 28.30 8.00 -8.57
C ASP A 370 28.64 6.56 -8.99
N LEU A 371 28.17 6.20 -10.19
CA LEU A 371 28.33 4.88 -10.77
C LEU A 371 29.35 4.92 -11.89
N THR A 372 30.16 3.85 -11.96
CA THR A 372 30.93 3.53 -13.15
C THR A 372 30.03 3.09 -14.30
N SER A 373 30.52 3.12 -15.53
CA SER A 373 29.76 2.60 -16.69
C SER A 373 29.41 1.12 -16.54
N VAL A 374 30.23 0.33 -15.85
CA VAL A 374 29.97 -1.09 -15.58
C VAL A 374 28.82 -1.26 -14.60
N GLU A 375 28.80 -0.49 -13.53
CA GLU A 375 27.70 -0.51 -12.54
C GLU A 375 26.39 0.01 -13.13
N PHE A 376 26.45 0.98 -14.01
CA PHE A 376 25.28 1.48 -14.73
C PHE A 376 24.67 0.41 -15.64
N ARG A 377 25.49 -0.34 -16.39
CA ARG A 377 25.05 -1.51 -17.16
C ARG A 377 24.48 -2.61 -16.27
N ALA A 378 25.11 -2.88 -15.14
CA ALA A 378 24.60 -3.86 -14.18
C ALA A 378 23.20 -3.49 -13.68
N ARG A 379 22.92 -2.18 -13.48
CA ARG A 379 21.60 -1.67 -13.15
C ARG A 379 20.58 -1.90 -14.28
N ASP A 380 20.97 -1.71 -15.53
CA ASP A 380 20.08 -2.00 -16.68
C ASP A 380 19.76 -3.50 -16.77
N LEU A 381 20.76 -4.36 -16.61
CA LEU A 381 20.56 -5.81 -16.57
C LEU A 381 19.65 -6.23 -15.40
N GLN A 382 19.74 -5.56 -14.25
CA GLN A 382 18.83 -5.78 -13.13
C GLN A 382 17.38 -5.43 -13.52
N GLN A 383 17.16 -4.30 -14.21
CA GLN A 383 15.84 -3.91 -14.69
C GLN A 383 15.30 -4.89 -15.76
N ASP A 384 16.16 -5.44 -16.59
CA ASP A 384 15.80 -6.47 -17.57
C ASP A 384 15.31 -7.76 -16.89
N ARG A 385 15.95 -8.17 -15.80
CA ARG A 385 15.48 -9.33 -15.00
C ARG A 385 14.12 -9.10 -14.34
N MET A 386 13.76 -7.85 -14.07
CA MET A 386 12.43 -7.48 -13.59
C MET A 386 11.35 -7.51 -14.69
N GLY A 387 11.73 -7.53 -15.98
CA GLY A 387 10.81 -7.59 -17.11
C GLY A 387 10.85 -6.38 -18.06
N LEU A 388 11.70 -5.38 -17.81
CA LEU A 388 11.70 -4.15 -18.61
C LEU A 388 12.02 -4.39 -20.10
N LYS A 389 12.91 -5.34 -20.38
CA LYS A 389 13.22 -5.76 -21.75
C LYS A 389 12.01 -6.36 -22.47
N GLN A 390 11.14 -7.09 -21.75
CA GLN A 390 9.91 -7.65 -22.32
C GLN A 390 8.94 -6.54 -22.73
N ILE A 391 8.80 -5.50 -21.90
CA ILE A 391 8.00 -4.31 -22.23
C ILE A 391 8.56 -3.63 -23.48
N TYR A 392 9.89 -3.45 -23.56
CA TYR A 392 10.54 -2.86 -24.74
C TYR A 392 10.30 -3.66 -26.03
N GLN A 393 10.27 -4.98 -25.95
CA GLN A 393 10.08 -5.88 -27.09
C GLN A 393 8.61 -6.06 -27.48
N SER A 394 7.67 -5.64 -26.64
CA SER A 394 6.24 -5.76 -26.96
C SER A 394 5.86 -4.90 -28.17
N PRO A 395 5.14 -5.47 -29.16
CA PRO A 395 4.67 -4.73 -30.32
C PRO A 395 3.57 -3.71 -29.98
N ASP A 396 2.85 -3.93 -28.88
CA ASP A 396 1.74 -3.08 -28.43
C ASP A 396 2.21 -1.83 -27.68
N VAL A 397 3.50 -1.75 -27.37
CA VAL A 397 4.11 -0.64 -26.65
C VAL A 397 4.83 0.30 -27.62
N LEU A 398 4.27 1.48 -27.84
CA LEU A 398 4.89 2.50 -28.69
C LEU A 398 6.14 3.08 -28.02
N LYS A 399 7.21 3.27 -28.83
CA LYS A 399 8.49 3.80 -28.36
C LYS A 399 8.56 5.30 -28.60
N LEU A 400 9.02 6.01 -27.56
CA LEU A 400 9.26 7.45 -27.57
C LEU A 400 10.77 7.67 -27.48
N GLU A 401 11.37 8.10 -28.57
CA GLU A 401 12.79 8.40 -28.59
C GLU A 401 13.11 9.71 -27.86
N ASN A 402 14.17 9.68 -27.05
CA ASN A 402 14.69 10.80 -26.28
C ASN A 402 16.22 10.84 -26.34
N ASN A 403 16.78 10.88 -27.56
CA ASN A 403 18.21 11.05 -27.80
C ASN A 403 18.57 12.51 -28.16
N ASP A 404 17.57 13.30 -28.50
CA ASP A 404 17.71 14.69 -28.91
C ASP A 404 17.65 15.68 -27.72
N THR A 405 17.44 16.95 -28.04
CA THR A 405 17.29 18.02 -27.05
C THR A 405 16.02 17.85 -26.23
N LEU A 406 16.01 18.43 -25.04
CA LEU A 406 14.84 18.44 -24.15
C LEU A 406 13.59 18.99 -24.87
N ASN A 407 13.74 20.09 -25.64
CA ASN A 407 12.61 20.70 -26.33
C ASN A 407 11.99 19.76 -27.36
N CYS A 408 12.81 19.10 -28.20
CA CYS A 408 12.31 18.09 -29.15
C CYS A 408 11.57 16.96 -28.44
N TYR A 409 12.08 16.50 -27.31
CA TYR A 409 11.43 15.46 -26.52
C TYR A 409 10.08 15.93 -25.98
N LEU A 410 10.01 17.12 -25.39
CA LEU A 410 8.75 17.67 -24.87
C LEU A 410 7.71 17.90 -25.97
N GLU A 411 8.14 18.35 -27.17
CA GLU A 411 7.25 18.42 -28.34
C GLU A 411 6.68 17.05 -28.74
N HIS A 412 7.47 15.99 -28.62
CA HIS A 412 6.94 14.63 -28.87
C HIS A 412 5.89 14.25 -27.82
N ILE A 413 6.10 14.60 -26.55
CA ILE A 413 5.12 14.40 -25.48
C ILE A 413 3.83 15.21 -25.74
N ASP A 414 3.95 16.46 -26.17
CA ASP A 414 2.80 17.32 -26.49
C ASP A 414 1.92 16.73 -27.59
N ARG A 415 2.56 16.12 -28.62
CA ARG A 415 1.83 15.46 -29.70
C ARG A 415 1.04 14.23 -29.26
N LEU A 416 1.45 13.55 -28.17
CA LEU A 416 0.72 12.39 -27.65
C LEU A 416 -0.63 12.78 -27.04
N VAL A 417 -0.73 13.97 -26.48
CA VAL A 417 -1.92 14.40 -25.72
C VAL A 417 -2.79 15.38 -26.46
N GLY A 418 -2.41 15.73 -27.72
CA GLY A 418 -3.15 16.68 -28.55
C GLY A 418 -2.87 18.14 -28.22
N LYS A 419 -3.34 19.03 -29.11
CA LYS A 419 -3.01 20.47 -29.07
C LYS A 419 -3.75 21.29 -28.02
N ASP A 420 -4.64 20.73 -27.25
CA ASP A 420 -5.30 21.46 -26.16
C ASP A 420 -4.33 21.62 -24.98
N ILE A 421 -3.45 22.61 -25.14
CA ILE A 421 -2.53 23.06 -24.11
C ILE A 421 -3.39 23.72 -23.01
N GLY A 422 -3.65 22.96 -21.94
CA GLY A 422 -4.12 23.58 -20.71
C GLY A 422 -3.10 24.67 -20.30
N ARG A 423 -3.57 25.71 -19.62
CA ARG A 423 -2.67 26.77 -19.13
C ARG A 423 -1.54 26.11 -18.33
N GLU A 424 -0.32 26.24 -18.83
CA GLU A 424 0.88 25.79 -18.09
C GLU A 424 0.95 26.50 -16.74
N ILE A 425 1.19 25.73 -15.68
CA ILE A 425 1.42 26.33 -14.36
C ILE A 425 2.86 26.79 -14.28
N ASP A 426 3.05 28.10 -14.24
CA ASP A 426 4.25 28.69 -13.67
C ASP A 426 4.18 28.59 -12.15
N ILE A 427 5.01 27.72 -11.56
CA ILE A 427 5.00 27.41 -10.14
C ILE A 427 5.28 28.66 -9.31
N ASP A 428 6.28 29.47 -9.68
CA ASP A 428 6.73 30.60 -8.87
C ASP A 428 5.66 31.71 -8.82
N SER A 429 5.09 32.08 -9.96
CA SER A 429 4.00 33.07 -10.00
C SER A 429 2.73 32.54 -9.34
N SER A 430 2.45 31.24 -9.48
CA SER A 430 1.31 30.61 -8.83
C SER A 430 1.44 30.62 -7.31
N LEU A 431 2.62 30.28 -6.78
CA LEU A 431 2.89 30.32 -5.33
C LEU A 431 2.76 31.74 -4.76
N ALA A 432 3.22 32.76 -5.49
CA ALA A 432 3.08 34.16 -5.08
C ALA A 432 1.59 34.55 -4.92
N SER A 433 0.70 34.02 -5.74
CA SER A 433 -0.74 34.29 -5.67
C SER A 433 -1.43 33.69 -4.43
N LEU A 434 -0.80 32.69 -3.77
CA LEU A 434 -1.38 32.02 -2.61
C LEU A 434 -1.30 32.84 -1.31
N ALA A 435 -0.57 33.96 -1.30
CA ALA A 435 -0.40 34.81 -0.11
C ALA A 435 -1.73 35.32 0.49
N VAL A 436 -2.77 35.45 -0.32
CA VAL A 436 -4.12 35.90 0.10
C VAL A 436 -5.09 34.74 0.38
N THR A 437 -4.66 33.49 0.22
CA THR A 437 -5.49 32.31 0.40
C THR A 437 -5.76 32.06 1.88
N THR A 438 -7.03 32.04 2.28
CA THR A 438 -7.45 31.88 3.68
C THR A 438 -7.96 30.49 4.01
N ASN A 439 -8.36 29.69 3.00
CA ASN A 439 -8.93 28.37 3.18
C ASN A 439 -8.21 27.32 2.33
N VAL A 440 -7.35 26.52 2.97
CA VAL A 440 -6.65 25.39 2.35
C VAL A 440 -6.57 24.24 3.36
N GLY A 441 -6.77 23.00 2.88
CA GLY A 441 -6.58 21.81 3.69
C GLY A 441 -5.11 21.66 4.13
N LEU A 442 -4.88 21.16 5.35
CA LEU A 442 -3.50 21.07 5.87
C LEU A 442 -2.61 20.16 5.02
N GLN A 443 -3.15 19.08 4.47
CA GLN A 443 -2.42 18.20 3.55
C GLN A 443 -1.95 18.95 2.30
N ASP A 444 -2.85 19.68 1.66
CA ASP A 444 -2.52 20.46 0.46
C ASP A 444 -1.52 21.56 0.78
N ALA A 445 -1.68 22.22 1.93
CA ALA A 445 -0.72 23.23 2.39
C ALA A 445 0.69 22.65 2.60
N ILE A 446 0.82 21.43 3.16
CA ILE A 446 2.10 20.74 3.32
C ILE A 446 2.71 20.42 1.94
N LEU A 447 1.94 19.85 1.03
CA LEU A 447 2.40 19.48 -0.30
C LEU A 447 2.88 20.71 -1.08
N ILE A 448 2.11 21.80 -1.06
CA ILE A 448 2.44 23.04 -1.77
C ILE A 448 3.63 23.76 -1.09
N ALA A 449 3.71 23.73 0.24
CA ALA A 449 4.87 24.30 0.95
C ALA A 449 6.17 23.55 0.59
N LEU A 450 6.13 22.23 0.49
CA LEU A 450 7.28 21.45 0.01
C LEU A 450 7.54 21.64 -1.48
N LEU A 451 6.51 21.93 -2.29
CA LEU A 451 6.69 22.30 -3.69
C LEU A 451 7.43 23.62 -3.86
N SER A 452 7.24 24.60 -2.96
CA SER A 452 7.91 25.90 -3.02
C SER A 452 9.43 25.81 -2.90
N VAL A 453 9.92 24.73 -2.29
CA VAL A 453 11.37 24.46 -2.15
C VAL A 453 11.83 23.33 -3.08
N TRP A 454 10.96 22.86 -3.97
CA TRP A 454 11.27 21.86 -4.97
C TRP A 454 12.17 22.46 -6.05
N LYS A 455 13.43 22.06 -6.05
CA LYS A 455 14.37 22.38 -7.13
C LYS A 455 14.68 21.14 -7.94
N ASN A 456 14.73 21.30 -9.25
CA ASN A 456 15.11 20.21 -10.13
C ASN A 456 16.52 19.72 -9.77
N ASP A 457 16.57 18.52 -9.27
CA ASP A 457 17.68 17.58 -9.09
C ASP A 457 18.88 17.95 -8.19
N GLU A 458 19.44 19.14 -8.19
CA GLU A 458 20.75 19.37 -7.55
C GLU A 458 20.73 19.72 -6.06
N ALA A 459 19.60 20.10 -5.50
CA ALA A 459 19.52 20.54 -4.11
C ALA A 459 18.18 20.23 -3.42
N ARG A 460 17.63 19.07 -3.66
CA ARG A 460 16.42 18.63 -2.94
C ARG A 460 16.74 18.46 -1.45
N GLN A 461 16.52 19.50 -0.67
CA GLN A 461 16.74 19.46 0.76
C GLN A 461 15.62 18.70 1.47
N PHE A 462 16.00 17.96 2.49
CA PHE A 462 15.05 17.34 3.41
C PHE A 462 14.73 18.31 4.55
N HIS A 463 13.46 18.41 4.89
CA HIS A 463 12.94 19.32 5.89
C HIS A 463 12.35 18.58 7.09
N THR A 464 12.60 19.08 8.29
CA THR A 464 11.93 18.63 9.52
C THR A 464 10.47 19.10 9.52
N THR A 465 9.63 18.50 10.37
CA THR A 465 8.23 18.95 10.53
C THR A 465 8.12 20.41 11.00
N THR A 466 9.11 20.92 11.75
CA THR A 466 9.18 22.32 12.17
C THR A 466 9.47 23.24 10.98
N GLU A 467 10.42 22.88 10.12
CA GLU A 467 10.73 23.65 8.91
C GLU A 467 9.55 23.64 7.94
N VAL A 468 8.87 22.51 7.75
CA VAL A 468 7.63 22.44 6.94
C VAL A 468 6.54 23.35 7.49
N SER A 469 6.37 23.41 8.83
CA SER A 469 5.43 24.35 9.47
C SER A 469 5.76 25.80 9.14
N SER A 470 7.05 26.15 9.13
CA SER A 470 7.53 27.49 8.75
C SER A 470 7.32 27.79 7.26
N LEU A 471 7.57 26.81 6.38
CA LEU A 471 7.29 26.93 4.94
C LEU A 471 5.81 27.16 4.67
N ILE A 472 4.91 26.49 5.38
CA ILE A 472 3.46 26.73 5.27
C ILE A 472 3.13 28.17 5.61
N ALA A 473 3.70 28.73 6.69
CA ALA A 473 3.47 30.12 7.09
C ALA A 473 4.03 31.12 6.06
N THR A 474 5.10 30.78 5.36
CA THR A 474 5.68 31.60 4.29
C THR A 474 4.81 31.60 3.03
N VAL A 475 4.33 30.43 2.60
CA VAL A 475 3.52 30.30 1.38
C VAL A 475 2.09 30.79 1.60
N PHE A 476 1.54 30.59 2.79
CA PHE A 476 0.16 30.92 3.15
C PHE A 476 0.11 31.85 4.38
N PRO A 477 0.60 33.08 4.29
CA PRO A 477 0.64 34.00 5.45
C PRO A 477 -0.75 34.41 5.96
N ALA A 478 -1.80 34.29 5.15
CA ALA A 478 -3.18 34.56 5.55
C ALA A 478 -3.82 33.43 6.37
N ILE A 479 -3.18 32.27 6.49
CA ILE A 479 -3.69 31.15 7.28
C ILE A 479 -3.10 31.20 8.69
N ARG A 480 -3.92 30.82 9.69
CA ARG A 480 -3.43 30.67 11.07
C ARG A 480 -2.23 29.71 11.09
N PRO A 481 -1.12 30.08 11.74
CA PRO A 481 0.06 29.23 11.86
C PRO A 481 -0.27 27.82 12.37
N LYS A 482 0.34 26.82 11.75
CA LYS A 482 0.10 25.40 12.10
C LYS A 482 1.22 24.90 13.00
N HIS A 483 0.87 24.29 14.12
CA HIS A 483 1.86 23.70 15.02
C HIS A 483 2.49 22.46 14.37
N LYS A 484 3.78 22.23 14.61
CA LYS A 484 4.55 21.07 14.09
C LYS A 484 3.87 19.71 14.34
N ASP A 485 3.19 19.56 15.49
CA ASP A 485 2.51 18.30 15.84
C ASP A 485 1.27 18.03 14.96
N ASN A 486 0.62 19.09 14.45
CA ASN A 486 -0.45 18.95 13.48
C ASN A 486 0.12 18.55 12.11
N VAL A 487 1.25 19.14 11.73
CA VAL A 487 1.96 18.83 10.49
C VAL A 487 2.48 17.39 10.52
N SER A 488 3.06 16.94 11.65
CA SER A 488 3.63 15.59 11.79
C SER A 488 2.63 14.45 11.53
N ARG A 489 1.33 14.70 11.74
CA ARG A 489 0.28 13.71 11.49
C ARG A 489 0.17 13.29 10.01
N TYR A 490 0.62 14.13 9.09
CA TYR A 490 0.60 13.86 7.65
C TYR A 490 1.87 13.20 7.13
N PHE A 491 2.82 12.90 8.03
CA PHE A 491 4.03 12.15 7.74
C PHE A 491 3.99 10.74 8.35
N ASN A 492 2.84 10.11 8.28
CA ASN A 492 2.61 8.73 8.70
C ASN A 492 2.48 7.80 7.48
N GLN A 493 2.32 6.50 7.73
CA GLN A 493 2.28 5.46 6.70
C GLN A 493 1.25 5.69 5.59
N ASP A 494 0.12 6.34 5.90
CA ASP A 494 -0.96 6.57 4.91
C ASP A 494 -0.56 7.58 3.82
N TYR A 495 0.45 8.40 4.09
CA TYR A 495 0.89 9.49 3.22
C TYR A 495 2.33 9.31 2.70
N TYR A 496 3.02 8.23 3.05
CA TYR A 496 4.43 8.03 2.67
C TYR A 496 4.68 7.97 1.17
N ALA A 497 3.68 7.66 0.36
CA ALA A 497 3.82 7.74 -1.09
C ALA A 497 4.14 9.17 -1.59
N TYR A 498 3.80 10.20 -0.81
CA TYR A 498 4.07 11.60 -1.15
C TYR A 498 5.46 12.08 -0.75
N TYR A 499 6.19 11.32 0.05
CA TYR A 499 7.43 11.79 0.66
C TYR A 499 8.58 10.80 0.51
N GLU A 500 9.74 11.33 0.21
CA GLU A 500 11.00 10.65 0.48
C GLU A 500 11.42 11.02 1.92
N ILE A 501 11.96 10.04 2.65
CA ILE A 501 12.24 10.16 4.08
C ILE A 501 13.72 9.94 4.32
N SER A 502 14.35 10.82 5.08
CA SER A 502 15.70 10.67 5.60
C SER A 502 15.65 10.68 7.13
N SER A 503 16.48 9.89 7.77
CA SER A 503 16.68 9.92 9.22
C SER A 503 18.12 10.32 9.53
N SER A 504 18.35 10.97 10.69
CA SER A 504 19.70 11.18 11.21
C SER A 504 20.38 9.83 11.49
N ALA A 505 21.71 9.81 11.53
CA ALA A 505 22.48 8.61 11.87
C ALA A 505 22.05 7.97 13.20
N ASN A 506 21.53 8.76 14.14
CA ASN A 506 21.00 8.31 15.44
C ASN A 506 19.51 7.94 15.41
N GLY A 507 18.82 8.05 14.26
CA GLY A 507 17.39 7.71 14.14
C GLY A 507 16.40 8.71 14.75
N ASP A 508 16.85 9.73 15.48
CA ASP A 508 15.99 10.58 16.33
C ASP A 508 15.20 11.64 15.56
N THR A 509 15.70 12.09 14.41
CA THR A 509 15.04 13.16 13.64
C THR A 509 14.80 12.74 12.20
N ARG A 510 13.54 12.62 11.83
CA ARG A 510 13.12 12.37 10.45
C ARG A 510 12.99 13.70 9.70
N LYS A 511 13.43 13.68 8.45
CA LYS A 511 13.30 14.79 7.51
C LYS A 511 12.61 14.30 6.26
N TYR A 512 11.87 15.17 5.61
CA TYR A 512 10.97 14.86 4.52
C TYR A 512 11.21 15.79 3.34
N ARG A 513 11.02 15.27 2.14
CA ARG A 513 10.88 16.03 0.89
C ARG A 513 9.81 15.37 0.02
N LEU A 514 9.32 16.05 -1.01
CA LEU A 514 8.37 15.41 -1.92
C LEU A 514 9.03 14.25 -2.67
N SER A 515 8.29 13.17 -2.82
CA SER A 515 8.51 12.15 -3.85
C SER A 515 8.02 12.65 -5.21
N ASN A 516 8.21 11.89 -6.28
CA ASN A 516 7.64 12.25 -7.58
C ASN A 516 6.10 12.18 -7.57
N THR A 517 5.51 11.23 -6.87
CA THR A 517 4.05 11.15 -6.65
C THR A 517 3.57 12.34 -5.82
N GLY A 518 4.33 12.74 -4.80
CA GLY A 518 4.05 13.93 -3.99
C GLY A 518 4.11 15.21 -4.80
N TYR A 519 5.07 15.34 -5.71
CA TYR A 519 5.12 16.45 -6.67
C TYR A 519 3.86 16.50 -7.55
N GLY A 520 3.45 15.37 -8.14
CA GLY A 520 2.23 15.30 -8.95
C GLY A 520 0.98 15.73 -8.17
N MET A 521 0.87 15.30 -6.92
CA MET A 521 -0.24 15.69 -6.05
C MET A 521 -0.18 17.15 -5.65
N ALA A 522 1.01 17.72 -5.40
CA ALA A 522 1.18 19.13 -5.09
C ALA A 522 0.77 20.04 -6.27
N ILE A 523 1.16 19.69 -7.50
CA ILE A 523 0.72 20.40 -8.72
C ILE A 523 -0.80 20.34 -8.87
N ARG A 524 -1.40 19.18 -8.60
CA ARG A 524 -2.87 19.03 -8.63
C ARG A 524 -3.56 19.91 -7.59
N ALA A 525 -3.06 19.89 -6.34
CA ALA A 525 -3.60 20.73 -5.27
C ALA A 525 -3.50 22.22 -5.63
N LEU A 526 -2.34 22.65 -6.16
CA LEU A 526 -2.13 24.02 -6.64
C LEU A 526 -3.15 24.40 -7.73
N ARG A 527 -3.39 23.53 -8.73
CA ARG A 527 -4.39 23.77 -9.78
C ARG A 527 -5.80 23.93 -9.22
N VAL A 528 -6.18 23.11 -8.23
CA VAL A 528 -7.50 23.19 -7.60
C VAL A 528 -7.69 24.55 -6.90
N ILE A 529 -6.69 24.99 -6.15
CA ILE A 529 -6.75 26.28 -5.43
C ILE A 529 -6.83 27.46 -6.42
N LEU A 530 -5.99 27.45 -7.46
CA LEU A 530 -6.01 28.51 -8.48
C LEU A 530 -7.35 28.59 -9.23
N LYS A 531 -7.96 27.47 -9.58
CA LYS A 531 -9.30 27.45 -10.19
C LYS A 531 -10.40 27.98 -9.27
N LEU A 532 -10.22 27.86 -7.96
CA LEU A 532 -11.13 28.42 -6.98
C LEU A 532 -10.94 29.93 -6.78
N GLN A 533 -9.75 30.45 -7.05
CA GLN A 533 -9.46 31.89 -7.00
C GLN A 533 -9.97 32.63 -8.24
N ASP A 534 -10.04 31.96 -9.38
CA ASP A 534 -10.56 32.53 -10.64
C ASP A 534 -12.11 32.58 -10.70
N ARG A 535 -12.83 32.08 -9.68
CA ARG A 535 -14.28 32.17 -9.49
C ARG A 535 -14.66 33.25 -8.47
#